data_bc956e83ebe7f4545022a6d6868d1db0
#
_entry.id   bc956e83ebe7f4545022a6d6868d1db0
#
_cell.length_a   1.000
_cell.length_b   1.000
_cell.length_c   1.000
_cell.angle_alpha   90.00
_cell.angle_beta   90.00
_cell.angle_gamma   90.00
#
_symmetry.space_group_name_H-M   'P 1'
#
loop_
_entity.id
_entity.type
_entity.pdbx_description
1 polymer ?
#
loop_
_entity_poly.entity_id
_entity_poly.type
_entity_poly.pdbx_seq_one_letter_code
_entity_poly.pdbx_strand_id
1 'polypeptide(L)'
;MKRNDFATYIVYLGMIAIALLVGFLVVRPILSNWSSDYGLLTVILSVLGGAILNSVLLELGHLLGAKAGHYNVYGWTVLGLSFKKDANGKTKVGFSNFEGLTGETKMAPKDIEKATSSGVILLPLVLFLVEVVGGMVMIAFSDRMVNRDAMADAVWMKVVAVIVMAVGGMIFLYNYFPAHLDSVTDGYRMVLLSKPINKEAYNRHLLNEYCSTMGLPVPPIPTYDDVTDYTAAVNMDKVYQCLAAGKYGEAILIVQKTLDTEERVSETTANEAMAMKLSLVLLTTRRDGGLTYYEENVENPQRKYLATLPDAPALRSYLLVAGVLEGSETETNYALERAPKIMKNVPESRKVIEEKLLGLTLQRIKTLHPTWKLVNVEEKKEEKAAE
;
A
#
# COMPACT_ATOMS: atom_id res chain seq x y z
N MET A 1 -10.36 -9.52 -4.51
CA MET A 1 -11.34 -9.79 -3.40
C MET A 1 -11.79 -8.47 -2.84
N LYS A 2 -13.10 -8.26 -2.70
CA LYS A 2 -13.67 -7.00 -2.19
C LYS A 2 -13.23 -6.76 -0.74
N ARG A 3 -12.98 -5.50 -0.37
CA ARG A 3 -12.78 -5.06 1.01
C ARG A 3 -13.95 -5.55 1.87
N ASN A 4 -13.62 -6.12 3.02
CA ASN A 4 -14.66 -6.61 3.94
C ASN A 4 -14.91 -5.56 5.03
N ASP A 5 -15.81 -4.62 4.75
CA ASP A 5 -16.16 -3.55 5.69
C ASP A 5 -16.69 -4.10 7.01
N PHE A 6 -17.45 -5.18 6.99
CA PHE A 6 -17.97 -5.82 8.20
C PHE A 6 -16.81 -6.37 9.08
N ALA A 7 -15.83 -7.06 8.46
CA ALA A 7 -14.65 -7.52 9.17
C ALA A 7 -13.84 -6.34 9.76
N THR A 8 -13.71 -5.25 9.02
CA THR A 8 -13.03 -4.03 9.47
C THR A 8 -13.72 -3.46 10.72
N TYR A 9 -15.05 -3.35 10.72
CA TYR A 9 -15.80 -2.90 11.91
C TYR A 9 -15.65 -3.83 13.10
N ILE A 10 -15.67 -5.16 12.89
CA ILE A 10 -15.46 -6.14 13.97
C ILE A 10 -14.09 -5.96 14.61
N VAL A 11 -13.05 -5.78 13.78
CA VAL A 11 -11.68 -5.57 14.30
C VAL A 11 -11.58 -4.27 15.09
N TYR A 12 -12.14 -3.17 14.60
CA TYR A 12 -12.15 -1.91 15.35
C TYR A 12 -12.95 -2.01 16.66
N LEU A 13 -14.10 -2.67 16.66
CA LEU A 13 -14.85 -2.93 17.87
C LEU A 13 -14.05 -3.78 18.87
N GLY A 14 -13.32 -4.79 18.38
CA GLY A 14 -12.41 -5.59 19.19
C GLY A 14 -11.29 -4.75 19.81
N MET A 15 -10.66 -3.85 19.05
CA MET A 15 -9.64 -2.93 19.56
C MET A 15 -10.22 -1.98 20.64
N ILE A 16 -11.41 -1.42 20.40
CA ILE A 16 -12.08 -0.58 21.40
C ILE A 16 -12.40 -1.39 22.65
N ALA A 17 -12.89 -2.62 22.51
CA ALA A 17 -13.17 -3.49 23.64
C ALA A 17 -11.89 -3.80 24.46
N ILE A 18 -10.77 -4.10 23.81
CA ILE A 18 -9.47 -4.28 24.49
C ILE A 18 -9.08 -3.02 25.24
N ALA A 19 -9.15 -1.84 24.61
CA ALA A 19 -8.81 -0.57 25.24
C ALA A 19 -9.68 -0.28 26.49
N LEU A 20 -10.99 -0.52 26.39
CA LEU A 20 -11.92 -0.34 27.50
C LEU A 20 -11.68 -1.34 28.62
N LEU A 21 -11.53 -2.63 28.31
CA LEU A 21 -11.28 -3.67 29.31
C LEU A 21 -9.97 -3.43 30.06
N VAL A 22 -8.88 -3.19 29.33
CA VAL A 22 -7.57 -2.90 29.94
C VAL A 22 -7.63 -1.59 30.73
N GLY A 23 -8.24 -0.54 30.18
CA GLY A 23 -8.37 0.76 30.83
C GLY A 23 -9.15 0.67 32.16
N PHE A 24 -10.35 0.06 32.13
CA PHE A 24 -11.23 0.02 33.32
C PHE A 24 -10.86 -1.07 34.30
N LEU A 25 -10.49 -2.27 33.84
CA LEU A 25 -10.28 -3.41 34.73
C LEU A 25 -8.84 -3.51 35.25
N VAL A 26 -7.86 -2.93 34.55
CA VAL A 26 -6.45 -3.06 34.90
C VAL A 26 -5.83 -1.71 35.24
N VAL A 27 -5.83 -0.76 34.31
CA VAL A 27 -5.10 0.52 34.46
C VAL A 27 -5.74 1.39 35.52
N ARG A 28 -7.07 1.57 35.51
CA ARG A 28 -7.79 2.40 36.48
C ARG A 28 -7.58 1.94 37.92
N PRO A 29 -7.72 0.64 38.32
CA PRO A 29 -7.42 0.18 39.66
C PRO A 29 -5.97 0.42 40.08
N ILE A 30 -5.01 0.26 39.18
CA ILE A 30 -3.60 0.54 39.46
C ILE A 30 -3.41 2.03 39.79
N LEU A 31 -3.98 2.91 38.94
CA LEU A 31 -3.87 4.37 39.12
C LEU A 31 -4.59 4.86 40.39
N SER A 32 -5.77 4.30 40.70
CA SER A 32 -6.51 4.72 41.91
C SER A 32 -5.77 4.41 43.25
N ASN A 33 -4.90 3.42 43.21
CA ASN A 33 -4.07 3.03 44.36
C ASN A 33 -2.66 3.65 44.30
N TRP A 34 -2.34 4.41 43.27
CA TRP A 34 -1.04 5.04 43.08
C TRP A 34 -1.13 6.54 43.40
N SER A 35 -0.46 6.97 44.47
CA SER A 35 -0.48 8.34 44.98
C SER A 35 0.35 9.35 44.19
N SER A 36 0.71 9.03 42.95
CA SER A 36 1.55 9.90 42.12
C SER A 36 0.74 10.88 41.28
N ASP A 37 1.13 12.15 41.27
CA ASP A 37 0.58 13.19 40.39
C ASP A 37 0.87 12.96 38.90
N TYR A 38 1.80 12.04 38.59
CA TYR A 38 2.24 11.72 37.23
C TYR A 38 1.45 10.58 36.57
N GLY A 39 0.40 10.04 37.21
CA GLY A 39 -0.33 8.88 36.68
C GLY A 39 -0.88 9.07 35.29
N LEU A 40 -1.54 10.21 35.01
CA LEU A 40 -2.08 10.51 33.69
C LEU A 40 -0.98 10.68 32.64
N LEU A 41 0.11 11.36 32.98
CA LEU A 41 1.27 11.54 32.08
C LEU A 41 1.89 10.20 31.73
N THR A 42 2.03 9.29 32.71
CA THR A 42 2.52 7.92 32.47
C THR A 42 1.63 7.17 31.47
N VAL A 43 0.31 7.27 31.59
CA VAL A 43 -0.62 6.64 30.63
C VAL A 43 -0.40 7.19 29.22
N ILE A 44 -0.38 8.52 29.05
CA ILE A 44 -0.21 9.15 27.74
C ILE A 44 1.11 8.73 27.10
N LEU A 45 2.21 8.84 27.86
CA LEU A 45 3.54 8.45 27.35
C LEU A 45 3.63 6.96 27.06
N SER A 46 2.94 6.10 27.84
CA SER A 46 2.90 4.66 27.58
C SER A 46 2.13 4.31 26.32
N VAL A 47 1.02 5.00 26.03
CA VAL A 47 0.27 4.80 24.76
C VAL A 47 1.11 5.22 23.56
N LEU A 48 1.71 6.41 23.62
CA LEU A 48 2.56 6.91 22.52
C LEU A 48 3.82 6.05 22.36
N GLY A 49 4.51 5.75 23.45
CA GLY A 49 5.69 4.89 23.43
C GLY A 49 5.38 3.47 22.98
N GLY A 50 4.24 2.92 23.43
CA GLY A 50 3.75 1.61 22.99
C GLY A 50 3.42 1.56 21.50
N ALA A 51 2.77 2.60 20.95
CA ALA A 51 2.51 2.70 19.53
C ALA A 51 3.81 2.74 18.71
N ILE A 52 4.78 3.56 19.13
CA ILE A 52 6.09 3.64 18.46
C ILE A 52 6.84 2.32 18.56
N LEU A 53 6.96 1.74 19.77
CA LEU A 53 7.69 0.50 19.98
C LEU A 53 7.10 -0.63 19.14
N ASN A 54 5.79 -0.85 19.18
CA ASN A 54 5.13 -1.91 18.46
C ASN A 54 5.21 -1.71 16.93
N SER A 55 5.14 -0.47 16.45
CA SER A 55 5.38 -0.17 15.04
C SER A 55 6.80 -0.53 14.62
N VAL A 56 7.81 -0.20 15.44
CA VAL A 56 9.20 -0.56 15.18
C VAL A 56 9.40 -2.08 15.21
N LEU A 57 8.82 -2.78 16.20
CA LEU A 57 8.92 -4.24 16.30
C LEU A 57 8.27 -4.94 15.12
N LEU A 58 7.11 -4.47 14.66
CA LEU A 58 6.43 -5.01 13.49
C LEU A 58 7.30 -4.89 12.23
N GLU A 59 7.80 -3.69 11.95
CA GLU A 59 8.64 -3.46 10.76
C GLU A 59 10.03 -4.09 10.86
N LEU A 60 10.61 -4.18 12.06
CA LEU A 60 11.85 -4.92 12.30
C LEU A 60 11.64 -6.42 12.05
N GLY A 61 10.50 -6.94 12.45
CA GLY A 61 10.12 -8.32 12.17
C GLY A 61 10.03 -8.59 10.66
N HIS A 62 9.41 -7.69 9.89
CA HIS A 62 9.39 -7.78 8.43
C HIS A 62 10.78 -7.76 7.83
N LEU A 63 11.65 -6.83 8.28
CA LEU A 63 13.04 -6.70 7.82
C LEU A 63 13.85 -7.98 8.08
N LEU A 64 13.79 -8.51 9.30
CA LEU A 64 14.50 -9.74 9.68
C LEU A 64 13.91 -10.96 8.96
N GLY A 65 12.58 -11.02 8.85
CA GLY A 65 11.87 -12.07 8.15
C GLY A 65 12.19 -12.11 6.65
N ALA A 66 12.31 -10.95 6.01
CA ALA A 66 12.73 -10.85 4.62
C ALA A 66 14.15 -11.40 4.42
N LYS A 67 15.10 -11.03 5.30
CA LYS A 67 16.47 -11.56 5.24
C LYS A 67 16.51 -13.08 5.44
N ALA A 68 15.76 -13.62 6.39
CA ALA A 68 15.64 -15.05 6.64
C ALA A 68 14.93 -15.79 5.49
N GLY A 69 13.98 -15.13 4.81
CA GLY A 69 13.20 -15.66 3.70
C GLY A 69 13.88 -15.60 2.32
N HIS A 70 15.20 -15.38 2.27
CA HIS A 70 15.98 -15.25 1.02
C HIS A 70 15.61 -14.04 0.16
N TYR A 71 15.19 -12.93 0.78
CA TYR A 71 15.00 -11.66 0.09
C TYR A 71 16.21 -10.74 0.26
N ASN A 72 16.41 -9.88 -0.73
CA ASN A 72 17.29 -8.71 -0.67
C ASN A 72 16.46 -7.49 -0.31
N VAL A 73 16.71 -6.89 0.86
CA VAL A 73 15.99 -5.69 1.30
C VAL A 73 16.68 -4.45 0.76
N TYR A 74 15.95 -3.63 0.01
CA TYR A 74 16.45 -2.39 -0.58
C TYR A 74 15.73 -1.13 -0.06
N GLY A 75 14.67 -1.29 0.73
CA GLY A 75 13.97 -0.21 1.41
C GLY A 75 13.34 -0.68 2.72
N TRP A 76 13.32 0.21 3.71
CA TRP A 76 12.66 -0.02 4.98
C TRP A 76 12.10 1.32 5.48
N THR A 77 10.84 1.36 5.79
CA THR A 77 10.15 2.56 6.27
C THR A 77 9.39 2.20 7.54
N VAL A 78 9.48 3.03 8.57
CA VAL A 78 8.72 2.90 9.81
C VAL A 78 8.21 4.27 10.24
N LEU A 79 6.90 4.39 10.47
CA LEU A 79 6.22 5.65 10.83
C LEU A 79 6.62 6.84 9.92
N GLY A 80 6.82 6.56 8.63
CA GLY A 80 7.22 7.53 7.62
C GLY A 80 8.73 7.78 7.51
N LEU A 81 9.55 7.41 8.51
CA LEU A 81 11.01 7.47 8.39
C LEU A 81 11.49 6.34 7.48
N SER A 82 12.13 6.70 6.38
CA SER A 82 12.47 5.79 5.29
C SER A 82 13.97 5.69 5.07
N PHE A 83 14.45 4.45 4.92
CA PHE A 83 15.81 4.07 4.55
C PHE A 83 15.74 3.33 3.22
N LYS A 84 16.11 3.95 2.11
CA LYS A 84 16.04 3.35 0.77
C LYS A 84 17.42 3.33 0.12
N LYS A 85 17.77 2.22 -0.54
CA LYS A 85 18.94 2.15 -1.39
C LYS A 85 18.64 2.78 -2.75
N ASP A 86 19.53 3.61 -3.24
CA ASP A 86 19.46 4.09 -4.62
C ASP A 86 20.12 3.08 -5.59
N ALA A 87 20.04 3.38 -6.89
CA ALA A 87 20.63 2.54 -7.95
C ALA A 87 22.15 2.29 -7.78
N ASN A 88 22.85 3.16 -7.04
CA ASN A 88 24.27 3.00 -6.73
C ASN A 88 24.52 2.22 -5.43
N GLY A 89 23.47 1.68 -4.79
CA GLY A 89 23.55 0.95 -3.52
C GLY A 89 23.74 1.83 -2.28
N LYS A 90 23.74 3.16 -2.40
CA LYS A 90 23.85 4.08 -1.27
C LYS A 90 22.52 4.22 -0.57
N THR A 91 22.53 4.14 0.75
CA THR A 91 21.32 4.34 1.56
C THR A 91 21.01 5.83 1.68
N LYS A 92 19.80 6.22 1.27
CA LYS A 92 19.21 7.54 1.50
C LYS A 92 18.23 7.46 2.66
N VAL A 93 18.30 8.43 3.56
CA VAL A 93 17.39 8.57 4.70
C VAL A 93 16.50 9.78 4.46
N GLY A 94 15.20 9.62 4.70
CA GLY A 94 14.22 10.70 4.52
C GLY A 94 12.85 10.31 5.01
N PHE A 95 11.86 11.13 4.73
CA PHE A 95 10.45 10.81 4.99
C PHE A 95 9.77 10.42 3.69
N SER A 96 8.97 9.36 3.73
CA SER A 96 8.17 8.91 2.58
C SER A 96 6.82 8.35 3.02
N ASN A 97 5.85 8.42 2.12
CA ASN A 97 4.60 7.69 2.26
C ASN A 97 4.89 6.18 2.20
N PHE A 98 4.05 5.40 2.84
CA PHE A 98 4.08 3.94 2.88
C PHE A 98 2.66 3.37 2.81
N GLU A 99 2.52 2.14 2.36
CA GLU A 99 1.21 1.51 2.16
C GLU A 99 0.76 0.63 3.33
N GLY A 100 1.67 0.24 4.21
CA GLY A 100 1.37 -0.60 5.38
C GLY A 100 0.70 0.15 6.54
N LEU A 101 0.37 -0.58 7.61
CA LEU A 101 -0.21 -0.01 8.83
C LEU A 101 0.79 0.91 9.56
N THR A 102 2.04 0.49 9.69
CA THR A 102 3.09 1.15 10.48
C THR A 102 4.31 1.52 9.66
N GLY A 103 4.45 0.94 8.47
CA GLY A 103 5.57 1.13 7.59
C GLY A 103 5.53 0.18 6.39
N GLU A 104 6.67 0.02 5.75
CA GLU A 104 6.81 -0.82 4.55
C GLU A 104 8.24 -1.36 4.45
N THR A 105 8.37 -2.66 4.18
CA THR A 105 9.67 -3.29 3.84
C THR A 105 9.71 -3.61 2.35
N LYS A 106 10.52 -2.84 1.59
CA LYS A 106 10.77 -3.08 0.17
C LYS A 106 11.85 -4.15 0.00
N MET A 107 11.48 -5.24 -0.65
CA MET A 107 12.31 -6.41 -0.79
C MET A 107 12.19 -7.04 -2.17
N ALA A 108 13.21 -7.80 -2.59
CA ALA A 108 13.18 -8.58 -3.82
C ALA A 108 13.73 -9.99 -3.56
N PRO A 109 13.15 -11.03 -4.15
CA PRO A 109 13.69 -12.39 -4.01
C PRO A 109 15.10 -12.48 -4.61
N LYS A 110 16.02 -13.12 -3.90
CA LYS A 110 17.33 -13.49 -4.47
C LYS A 110 17.20 -14.61 -5.49
N ASP A 111 16.20 -15.46 -5.29
CA ASP A 111 15.83 -16.58 -6.13
C ASP A 111 14.31 -16.76 -5.97
N ILE A 112 13.56 -16.72 -7.08
CA ILE A 112 12.09 -16.75 -7.07
C ILE A 112 11.57 -18.04 -6.45
N GLU A 113 12.23 -19.18 -6.69
CA GLU A 113 11.77 -20.49 -6.23
C GLU A 113 12.07 -20.69 -4.73
N LYS A 114 13.21 -20.18 -4.25
CA LYS A 114 13.67 -20.35 -2.86
C LYS A 114 13.13 -19.32 -1.90
N ALA A 115 12.73 -18.15 -2.40
CA ALA A 115 12.20 -17.08 -1.56
C ALA A 115 10.89 -17.48 -0.90
N THR A 116 10.78 -17.24 0.40
CA THR A 116 9.57 -17.53 1.18
C THR A 116 9.17 -16.35 2.05
N SER A 117 7.92 -15.91 1.88
CA SER A 117 7.33 -14.84 2.67
C SER A 117 6.93 -15.25 4.10
N SER A 118 7.01 -16.54 4.45
CA SER A 118 6.62 -17.03 5.77
C SER A 118 7.39 -16.34 6.90
N GLY A 119 8.70 -16.14 6.73
CA GLY A 119 9.51 -15.39 7.70
C GLY A 119 9.06 -13.94 7.86
N VAL A 120 8.74 -13.28 6.73
CA VAL A 120 8.25 -11.90 6.72
C VAL A 120 6.96 -11.76 7.52
N ILE A 121 6.06 -12.73 7.37
CA ILE A 121 4.74 -12.72 8.05
C ILE A 121 4.86 -13.14 9.52
N LEU A 122 5.66 -14.17 9.84
CA LEU A 122 5.66 -14.77 11.19
C LEU A 122 6.63 -14.12 12.17
N LEU A 123 7.74 -13.57 11.71
CA LEU A 123 8.76 -13.03 12.63
C LEU A 123 8.30 -11.80 13.43
N PRO A 124 7.48 -10.89 12.89
CA PRO A 124 6.88 -9.84 13.70
C PRO A 124 6.07 -10.39 14.88
N LEU A 125 5.29 -11.47 14.66
CA LEU A 125 4.53 -12.13 15.73
C LEU A 125 5.45 -12.68 16.81
N VAL A 126 6.59 -13.26 16.45
CA VAL A 126 7.59 -13.73 17.43
C VAL A 126 8.14 -12.57 18.24
N LEU A 127 8.45 -11.43 17.64
CA LEU A 127 8.92 -10.24 18.36
C LEU A 127 7.87 -9.69 19.31
N PHE A 128 6.60 -9.68 18.91
CA PHE A 128 5.50 -9.32 19.80
C PHE A 128 5.38 -10.29 20.99
N LEU A 129 5.51 -11.59 20.79
CA LEU A 129 5.51 -12.55 21.90
C LEU A 129 6.69 -12.32 22.87
N VAL A 130 7.86 -11.96 22.36
CA VAL A 130 9.02 -11.57 23.20
C VAL A 130 8.70 -10.30 24.00
N GLU A 131 8.04 -9.31 23.40
CA GLU A 131 7.59 -8.10 24.11
C GLU A 131 6.59 -8.44 25.22
N VAL A 132 5.60 -9.31 24.96
CA VAL A 132 4.63 -9.75 25.98
C VAL A 132 5.33 -10.42 27.15
N VAL A 133 6.29 -11.32 26.88
CA VAL A 133 7.10 -11.94 27.94
C VAL A 133 7.89 -10.90 28.73
N GLY A 134 8.52 -9.94 28.05
CA GLY A 134 9.23 -8.82 28.68
C GLY A 134 8.32 -7.97 29.56
N GLY A 135 7.10 -7.68 29.10
CA GLY A 135 6.08 -6.97 29.87
C GLY A 135 5.65 -7.72 31.14
N MET A 136 5.44 -9.05 31.04
CA MET A 136 5.13 -9.87 32.22
C MET A 136 6.28 -9.89 33.22
N VAL A 137 7.52 -9.98 32.76
CA VAL A 137 8.70 -9.89 33.62
C VAL A 137 8.78 -8.53 34.32
N MET A 138 8.50 -7.45 33.59
CA MET A 138 8.48 -6.08 34.12
C MET A 138 7.41 -5.92 35.22
N ILE A 139 6.21 -6.49 35.03
CA ILE A 139 5.14 -6.51 36.04
C ILE A 139 5.60 -7.27 37.27
N ALA A 140 6.13 -8.49 37.14
CA ALA A 140 6.61 -9.30 38.25
C ALA A 140 7.76 -8.63 39.03
N PHE A 141 8.65 -7.91 38.33
CA PHE A 141 9.72 -7.13 38.92
C PHE A 141 9.15 -5.95 39.73
N SER A 142 8.22 -5.20 39.18
CA SER A 142 7.51 -4.11 39.84
C SER A 142 6.84 -4.59 41.16
N ASP A 143 6.15 -5.74 41.13
CA ASP A 143 5.52 -6.31 42.30
C ASP A 143 6.52 -6.62 43.43
N ARG A 144 7.69 -7.14 43.08
CA ARG A 144 8.74 -7.43 44.08
C ARG A 144 9.33 -6.15 44.66
N MET A 145 9.51 -5.11 43.86
CA MET A 145 10.06 -3.82 44.29
C MET A 145 9.11 -3.12 45.24
N VAL A 146 7.82 -3.04 44.92
CA VAL A 146 6.76 -2.43 45.75
C VAL A 146 6.60 -3.19 47.06
N ASN A 147 6.51 -4.53 47.05
CA ASN A 147 6.32 -5.36 48.24
C ASN A 147 7.51 -5.33 49.23
N ARG A 148 8.68 -4.85 48.78
CA ARG A 148 9.87 -4.72 49.64
C ARG A 148 10.15 -3.29 50.06
N ASP A 149 9.21 -2.36 49.81
CA ASP A 149 9.39 -0.90 49.98
C ASP A 149 10.69 -0.37 49.32
N ALA A 150 11.24 -1.16 48.41
CA ALA A 150 12.50 -0.82 47.75
C ALA A 150 12.33 0.35 46.77
N MET A 151 11.14 0.47 46.16
CA MET A 151 10.73 1.56 45.28
C MET A 151 9.21 1.70 45.32
N ALA A 152 8.69 2.55 46.21
CA ALA A 152 7.25 2.78 46.31
C ALA A 152 6.62 3.24 44.96
N ASP A 153 7.40 3.95 44.13
CA ASP A 153 6.95 4.44 42.85
C ASP A 153 7.10 3.44 41.70
N ALA A 154 7.59 2.20 41.93
CA ALA A 154 7.77 1.19 40.88
C ALA A 154 6.46 0.76 40.19
N VAL A 155 5.31 1.21 40.69
CA VAL A 155 3.96 1.02 40.11
C VAL A 155 3.87 1.50 38.65
N TRP A 156 4.60 2.56 38.28
CA TRP A 156 4.63 3.04 36.91
C TRP A 156 5.05 1.94 35.92
N MET A 157 5.93 1.02 36.31
CA MET A 157 6.39 -0.09 35.47
C MET A 157 5.23 -1.01 35.06
N LYS A 158 4.27 -1.26 35.99
CA LYS A 158 3.06 -2.03 35.68
C LYS A 158 2.19 -1.31 34.64
N VAL A 159 1.98 -0.01 34.85
CA VAL A 159 1.16 0.81 33.94
C VAL A 159 1.76 0.80 32.55
N VAL A 160 3.06 1.05 32.41
CA VAL A 160 3.79 1.00 31.16
C VAL A 160 3.67 -0.37 30.49
N ALA A 161 4.00 -1.45 31.20
CA ALA A 161 3.98 -2.80 30.65
C ALA A 161 2.59 -3.19 30.15
N VAL A 162 1.54 -2.96 30.95
CA VAL A 162 0.16 -3.30 30.59
C VAL A 162 -0.31 -2.52 29.35
N ILE A 163 -0.04 -1.21 29.32
CA ILE A 163 -0.48 -0.36 28.20
C ILE A 163 0.29 -0.72 26.92
N VAL A 164 1.60 -0.91 27.01
CA VAL A 164 2.45 -1.25 25.84
C VAL A 164 2.01 -2.59 25.26
N MET A 165 1.80 -3.63 26.08
CA MET A 165 1.28 -4.92 25.63
C MET A 165 -0.14 -4.81 25.04
N ALA A 166 -1.03 -3.97 25.61
CA ALA A 166 -2.38 -3.78 25.08
C ALA A 166 -2.36 -3.08 23.71
N VAL A 167 -1.54 -2.05 23.55
CA VAL A 167 -1.35 -1.35 22.26
C VAL A 167 -0.77 -2.32 21.24
N GLY A 168 0.23 -3.12 21.59
CA GLY A 168 0.77 -4.18 20.75
C GLY A 168 -0.30 -5.16 20.35
N GLY A 169 -1.10 -5.67 21.30
CA GLY A 169 -2.20 -6.57 21.04
C GLY A 169 -3.23 -6.01 20.03
N MET A 170 -3.55 -4.71 20.10
CA MET A 170 -4.43 -4.05 19.14
C MET A 170 -3.81 -3.98 17.73
N ILE A 171 -2.54 -3.57 17.62
CA ILE A 171 -1.81 -3.50 16.34
C ILE A 171 -1.75 -4.89 15.71
N PHE A 172 -1.42 -5.92 16.48
CA PHE A 172 -1.31 -7.29 16.00
C PHE A 172 -2.66 -7.92 15.70
N LEU A 173 -3.72 -7.62 16.46
CA LEU A 173 -5.09 -8.04 16.14
C LEU A 173 -5.50 -7.53 14.75
N TYR A 174 -5.24 -6.25 14.48
CA TYR A 174 -5.52 -5.67 13.17
C TYR A 174 -4.68 -6.32 12.06
N ASN A 175 -3.35 -6.39 12.25
CA ASN A 175 -2.43 -6.83 11.20
C ASN A 175 -2.52 -8.34 10.88
N TYR A 176 -2.90 -9.17 11.85
CA TYR A 176 -3.03 -10.61 11.64
C TYR A 176 -4.45 -11.09 11.39
N PHE A 177 -5.41 -10.18 11.27
CA PHE A 177 -6.77 -10.58 10.92
C PHE A 177 -6.82 -11.12 9.48
N PRO A 178 -7.35 -12.34 9.24
CA PRO A 178 -7.24 -13.03 7.96
C PRO A 178 -8.30 -12.59 6.93
N ALA A 179 -8.55 -11.29 6.81
CA ALA A 179 -9.47 -10.71 5.84
C ALA A 179 -8.89 -9.42 5.25
N HIS A 180 -9.37 -9.05 4.07
CA HIS A 180 -9.05 -7.76 3.46
C HIS A 180 -9.80 -6.66 4.21
N LEU A 181 -9.09 -5.96 5.09
CA LEU A 181 -9.61 -4.80 5.82
C LEU A 181 -9.54 -3.53 4.94
N ASP A 182 -9.40 -2.38 5.54
CA ASP A 182 -9.11 -1.11 4.84
C ASP A 182 -7.65 -1.02 4.33
N SER A 183 -6.78 -1.91 4.80
CA SER A 183 -5.44 -2.14 4.25
C SER A 183 -5.15 -3.64 4.05
N VAL A 184 -4.11 -3.95 3.28
CA VAL A 184 -3.63 -5.32 3.10
C VAL A 184 -2.80 -5.73 4.32
N THR A 185 -3.35 -6.62 5.14
CA THR A 185 -2.76 -7.11 6.38
C THR A 185 -1.91 -8.36 6.17
N ASP A 186 -1.01 -8.67 7.09
CA ASP A 186 -0.20 -9.90 7.02
C ASP A 186 -1.06 -11.16 7.16
N GLY A 187 -2.11 -11.12 7.98
CA GLY A 187 -3.06 -12.22 8.10
C GLY A 187 -3.76 -12.52 6.76
N TYR A 188 -4.15 -11.48 6.04
CA TYR A 188 -4.73 -11.64 4.71
C TYR A 188 -3.70 -12.12 3.67
N ARG A 189 -2.48 -11.57 3.68
CA ARG A 189 -1.36 -12.04 2.85
C ARG A 189 -1.08 -13.52 3.08
N MET A 190 -1.10 -13.98 4.33
CA MET A 190 -0.90 -15.39 4.66
C MET A 190 -1.92 -16.29 3.97
N VAL A 191 -3.20 -15.89 3.96
CA VAL A 191 -4.27 -16.61 3.26
C VAL A 191 -4.03 -16.63 1.74
N LEU A 192 -3.69 -15.49 1.16
CA LEU A 192 -3.47 -15.39 -0.29
C LEU A 192 -2.22 -16.15 -0.75
N LEU A 193 -1.10 -16.03 -0.03
CA LEU A 193 0.17 -16.67 -0.38
C LEU A 193 0.23 -18.16 -0.01
N SER A 194 -0.83 -18.71 0.59
CA SER A 194 -0.99 -20.17 0.73
C SER A 194 -1.12 -20.88 -0.62
N LYS A 195 -1.60 -20.17 -1.65
CA LYS A 195 -1.68 -20.71 -3.02
C LYS A 195 -0.32 -20.58 -3.73
N PRO A 196 0.24 -21.68 -4.30
CA PRO A 196 1.56 -21.65 -4.96
C PRO A 196 1.67 -20.61 -6.09
N ILE A 197 0.61 -20.46 -6.90
CA ILE A 197 0.57 -19.47 -8.00
C ILE A 197 0.67 -18.06 -7.49
N ASN A 198 0.03 -17.71 -6.37
CA ASN A 198 0.12 -16.39 -5.77
C ASN A 198 1.52 -16.12 -5.19
N LYS A 199 2.15 -17.13 -4.59
CA LYS A 199 3.51 -17.02 -4.06
C LYS A 199 4.51 -16.74 -5.19
N GLU A 200 4.42 -17.45 -6.30
CA GLU A 200 5.28 -17.23 -7.47
C GLU A 200 5.04 -15.83 -8.04
N ALA A 201 3.78 -15.46 -8.31
CA ALA A 201 3.41 -14.16 -8.87
C ALA A 201 3.88 -13.01 -7.96
N TYR A 202 3.68 -13.12 -6.64
CA TYR A 202 4.17 -12.15 -5.67
C TYR A 202 5.69 -11.96 -5.76
N ASN A 203 6.46 -13.05 -5.75
CA ASN A 203 7.91 -12.97 -5.88
C ASN A 203 8.35 -12.37 -7.22
N ARG A 204 7.66 -12.68 -8.33
CA ARG A 204 7.95 -12.10 -9.65
C ARG A 204 7.66 -10.59 -9.68
N HIS A 205 6.53 -10.17 -9.14
CA HIS A 205 6.19 -8.74 -9.06
C HIS A 205 7.23 -7.97 -8.24
N LEU A 206 7.62 -8.46 -7.07
CA LEU A 206 8.67 -7.85 -6.24
C LEU A 206 10.02 -7.75 -6.98
N LEU A 207 10.38 -8.79 -7.75
CA LEU A 207 11.62 -8.77 -8.54
C LEU A 207 11.54 -7.73 -9.67
N ASN A 208 10.42 -7.65 -10.37
CA ASN A 208 10.19 -6.68 -11.45
C ASN A 208 10.28 -5.24 -10.90
N GLU A 209 9.63 -4.96 -9.77
CA GLU A 209 9.70 -3.66 -9.10
C GLU A 209 11.13 -3.30 -8.70
N TYR A 210 11.86 -4.25 -8.11
CA TYR A 210 13.26 -4.06 -7.74
C TYR A 210 14.15 -3.75 -8.94
N CYS A 211 14.08 -4.58 -10.00
CA CYS A 211 14.87 -4.38 -11.21
C CYS A 211 14.61 -3.00 -11.83
N SER A 212 13.35 -2.62 -11.92
CA SER A 212 12.95 -1.32 -12.45
C SER A 212 13.44 -0.16 -11.59
N THR A 213 13.29 -0.26 -10.26
CA THR A 213 13.75 0.78 -9.31
C THR A 213 15.27 0.95 -9.34
N MET A 214 16.01 -0.14 -9.54
CA MET A 214 17.47 -0.14 -9.58
C MET A 214 18.07 0.08 -10.98
N GLY A 215 17.23 0.27 -12.01
CA GLY A 215 17.69 0.38 -13.39
C GLY A 215 18.30 -0.89 -13.94
N LEU A 216 17.95 -2.05 -13.38
CA LEU A 216 18.44 -3.37 -13.82
C LEU A 216 17.55 -3.93 -14.94
N PRO A 217 18.07 -4.81 -15.80
CA PRO A 217 17.25 -5.50 -16.78
C PRO A 217 16.12 -6.30 -16.09
N VAL A 218 14.89 -6.05 -16.50
CA VAL A 218 13.73 -6.80 -16.00
C VAL A 218 13.69 -8.16 -16.69
N PRO A 219 13.62 -9.27 -15.94
CA PRO A 219 13.47 -10.61 -16.51
C PRO A 219 12.23 -10.72 -17.39
N PRO A 220 12.13 -11.73 -18.28
CA PRO A 220 10.92 -11.99 -19.05
C PRO A 220 9.71 -12.15 -18.15
N ILE A 221 8.68 -11.34 -18.38
CA ILE A 221 7.45 -11.33 -17.56
C ILE A 221 6.46 -12.32 -18.18
N PRO A 222 6.04 -13.36 -17.42
CA PRO A 222 5.00 -14.29 -17.87
C PRO A 222 3.63 -13.63 -17.87
N THR A 223 2.68 -14.27 -18.55
CA THR A 223 1.26 -13.94 -18.45
C THR A 223 0.53 -15.09 -17.77
N TYR A 224 -0.30 -14.78 -16.79
CA TYR A 224 -1.11 -15.76 -16.07
C TYR A 224 -2.54 -15.78 -16.59
N ASP A 225 -3.07 -16.98 -16.82
CA ASP A 225 -4.47 -17.18 -17.23
C ASP A 225 -5.39 -17.32 -15.99
N ASP A 226 -4.86 -17.88 -14.88
CA ASP A 226 -5.58 -17.90 -13.60
C ASP A 226 -5.31 -16.56 -12.89
N VAL A 227 -6.31 -15.67 -12.92
CA VAL A 227 -6.17 -14.29 -12.43
C VAL A 227 -6.60 -14.19 -10.97
N THR A 228 -5.68 -13.68 -10.17
CA THR A 228 -5.84 -13.26 -8.77
C THR A 228 -5.23 -11.86 -8.64
N ASP A 229 -5.36 -11.19 -7.49
CA ASP A 229 -4.72 -9.87 -7.31
C ASP A 229 -3.20 -9.90 -7.58
N TYR A 230 -2.50 -10.96 -7.18
CA TYR A 230 -1.06 -11.08 -7.42
C TYR A 230 -0.70 -11.40 -8.86
N THR A 231 -1.42 -12.32 -9.51
CA THR A 231 -1.18 -12.62 -10.92
C THR A 231 -1.61 -11.47 -11.81
N ALA A 232 -2.67 -10.72 -11.45
CA ALA A 232 -3.08 -9.48 -12.12
C ALA A 232 -1.99 -8.41 -12.05
N ALA A 233 -1.29 -8.27 -10.91
CA ALA A 233 -0.16 -7.34 -10.79
C ALA A 233 0.96 -7.69 -11.77
N VAL A 234 1.34 -8.97 -11.90
CA VAL A 234 2.34 -9.42 -12.88
C VAL A 234 1.83 -9.25 -14.31
N ASN A 235 0.56 -9.56 -14.58
CA ASN A 235 -0.05 -9.30 -15.89
C ASN A 235 -0.02 -7.80 -16.23
N MET A 236 -0.24 -6.92 -15.25
CA MET A 236 -0.12 -5.47 -15.44
C MET A 236 1.33 -5.06 -15.73
N ASP A 237 2.33 -5.62 -15.06
CA ASP A 237 3.75 -5.40 -15.39
C ASP A 237 4.02 -5.81 -16.86
N LYS A 238 3.43 -6.92 -17.33
CA LYS A 238 3.51 -7.34 -18.73
C LYS A 238 2.81 -6.36 -19.68
N VAL A 239 1.68 -5.79 -19.28
CA VAL A 239 0.99 -4.73 -20.03
C VAL A 239 1.94 -3.56 -20.26
N TYR A 240 2.61 -3.06 -19.20
CA TYR A 240 3.58 -1.96 -19.36
C TYR A 240 4.77 -2.35 -20.25
N GLN A 241 5.23 -3.59 -20.21
CA GLN A 241 6.27 -4.08 -21.12
C GLN A 241 5.77 -4.05 -22.59
N CYS A 242 4.53 -4.46 -22.85
CA CYS A 242 3.92 -4.39 -24.17
C CYS A 242 3.76 -2.94 -24.65
N LEU A 243 3.32 -2.03 -23.76
CA LEU A 243 3.18 -0.60 -24.08
C LEU A 243 4.52 0.06 -24.38
N ALA A 244 5.59 -0.29 -23.66
CA ALA A 244 6.95 0.15 -23.96
C ALA A 244 7.39 -0.27 -25.38
N ALA A 245 7.00 -1.47 -25.81
CA ALA A 245 7.28 -2.02 -27.13
C ALA A 245 6.30 -1.55 -28.23
N GLY A 246 5.30 -0.70 -27.90
CA GLY A 246 4.27 -0.23 -28.84
C GLY A 246 3.21 -1.27 -29.21
N LYS A 247 3.12 -2.38 -28.45
CA LYS A 247 2.20 -3.50 -28.73
C LYS A 247 0.85 -3.30 -28.00
N TYR A 248 0.11 -2.25 -28.39
CA TYR A 248 -1.15 -1.86 -27.72
C TYR A 248 -2.22 -2.97 -27.76
N GLY A 249 -2.35 -3.69 -28.87
CA GLY A 249 -3.33 -4.78 -29.00
C GLY A 249 -3.06 -5.94 -28.04
N GLU A 250 -1.78 -6.33 -27.87
CA GLU A 250 -1.38 -7.36 -26.89
C GLU A 250 -1.65 -6.89 -25.46
N ALA A 251 -1.35 -5.62 -25.16
CA ALA A 251 -1.65 -5.01 -23.87
C ALA A 251 -3.15 -5.06 -23.54
N ILE A 252 -4.03 -4.70 -24.48
CA ILE A 252 -5.49 -4.73 -24.31
C ILE A 252 -5.98 -6.16 -24.01
N LEU A 253 -5.44 -7.17 -24.71
CA LEU A 253 -5.83 -8.57 -24.49
C LEU A 253 -5.43 -9.06 -23.08
N ILE A 254 -4.26 -8.66 -22.58
CA ILE A 254 -3.82 -9.02 -21.23
C ILE A 254 -4.70 -8.35 -20.18
N VAL A 255 -5.03 -7.08 -20.34
CA VAL A 255 -5.92 -6.35 -19.43
C VAL A 255 -7.32 -6.97 -19.43
N GLN A 256 -7.81 -7.40 -20.60
CA GLN A 256 -9.13 -8.05 -20.72
C GLN A 256 -9.25 -9.30 -19.85
N LYS A 257 -8.18 -10.12 -19.74
CA LYS A 257 -8.18 -11.31 -18.84
C LYS A 257 -8.51 -10.95 -17.40
N THR A 258 -8.02 -9.81 -16.90
CA THR A 258 -8.33 -9.34 -15.54
C THR A 258 -9.80 -8.94 -15.43
N LEU A 259 -10.36 -8.28 -16.45
CA LEU A 259 -11.77 -7.87 -16.47
C LEU A 259 -12.71 -9.07 -16.61
N ASP A 260 -12.36 -10.09 -17.39
CA ASP A 260 -13.15 -11.33 -17.52
C ASP A 260 -13.24 -12.13 -16.19
N THR A 261 -12.40 -11.79 -15.22
CA THR A 261 -12.31 -12.45 -13.91
C THR A 261 -12.46 -11.48 -12.74
N GLU A 262 -13.12 -10.33 -12.97
CA GLU A 262 -13.25 -9.25 -11.97
C GLU A 262 -13.85 -9.69 -10.62
N GLU A 263 -14.67 -10.74 -10.59
CA GLU A 263 -15.22 -11.32 -9.36
C GLU A 263 -14.12 -11.92 -8.44
N ARG A 264 -12.94 -12.25 -8.98
CA ARG A 264 -11.83 -12.91 -8.27
C ARG A 264 -10.76 -11.95 -7.78
N VAL A 265 -10.77 -10.72 -8.27
CA VAL A 265 -9.79 -9.68 -7.91
C VAL A 265 -10.43 -8.62 -7.04
N SER A 266 -9.61 -7.79 -6.41
CA SER A 266 -10.08 -6.64 -5.65
C SER A 266 -10.72 -5.60 -6.56
N GLU A 267 -11.65 -4.82 -6.02
CA GLU A 267 -12.28 -3.71 -6.74
C GLU A 267 -11.23 -2.71 -7.28
N THR A 268 -10.16 -2.49 -6.52
CA THR A 268 -9.05 -1.61 -6.95
C THR A 268 -8.37 -2.16 -8.20
N THR A 269 -8.03 -3.48 -8.20
CA THR A 269 -7.40 -4.14 -9.36
C THR A 269 -8.32 -4.12 -10.58
N ALA A 270 -9.62 -4.40 -10.40
CA ALA A 270 -10.59 -4.35 -11.49
C ALA A 270 -10.74 -2.93 -12.07
N ASN A 271 -10.81 -1.90 -11.20
CA ASN A 271 -10.93 -0.51 -11.63
C ASN A 271 -9.66 0.00 -12.33
N GLU A 272 -8.46 -0.36 -11.86
CA GLU A 272 -7.19 -0.04 -12.57
C GLU A 272 -7.16 -0.70 -13.94
N ALA A 273 -7.54 -1.97 -14.03
CA ALA A 273 -7.61 -2.70 -15.31
C ALA A 273 -8.63 -2.04 -16.27
N MET A 274 -9.82 -1.70 -15.78
CA MET A 274 -10.84 -1.00 -16.58
C MET A 274 -10.31 0.35 -17.08
N ALA A 275 -9.72 1.17 -16.21
CA ALA A 275 -9.17 2.46 -16.60
C ALA A 275 -8.04 2.30 -17.64
N MET A 276 -7.14 1.33 -17.44
CA MET A 276 -6.09 1.03 -18.41
C MET A 276 -6.69 0.65 -19.78
N LYS A 277 -7.63 -0.30 -19.82
CA LYS A 277 -8.26 -0.73 -21.07
C LYS A 277 -8.99 0.42 -21.76
N LEU A 278 -9.80 1.19 -21.02
CA LEU A 278 -10.53 2.34 -21.59
C LEU A 278 -9.57 3.35 -22.22
N SER A 279 -8.50 3.73 -21.51
CA SER A 279 -7.52 4.67 -22.06
C SER A 279 -6.86 4.14 -23.36
N LEU A 280 -6.51 2.86 -23.41
CA LEU A 280 -5.89 2.25 -24.60
C LEU A 280 -6.88 2.15 -25.76
N VAL A 281 -8.13 1.76 -25.52
CA VAL A 281 -9.19 1.74 -26.52
C VAL A 281 -9.42 3.14 -27.09
N LEU A 282 -9.58 4.14 -26.21
CA LEU A 282 -9.78 5.52 -26.62
C LEU A 282 -8.57 6.14 -27.35
N LEU A 283 -7.35 5.68 -27.10
CA LEU A 283 -6.15 6.10 -27.83
C LEU A 283 -6.03 5.45 -29.22
N THR A 284 -6.54 4.24 -29.41
CA THR A 284 -6.28 3.44 -30.61
C THR A 284 -7.47 3.37 -31.56
N THR A 285 -8.68 3.69 -31.13
CA THR A 285 -9.90 3.64 -31.94
C THR A 285 -10.35 5.04 -32.41
N ARG A 286 -11.24 5.10 -33.42
CA ARG A 286 -11.93 6.33 -33.82
C ARG A 286 -12.91 6.75 -32.70
N ARG A 287 -13.30 8.05 -32.68
CA ARG A 287 -14.20 8.62 -31.67
C ARG A 287 -15.49 7.82 -31.52
N ASP A 288 -16.14 7.48 -32.61
CA ASP A 288 -17.44 6.78 -32.57
C ASP A 288 -17.31 5.38 -31.95
N GLY A 289 -16.29 4.60 -32.33
CA GLY A 289 -16.02 3.30 -31.71
C GLY A 289 -15.60 3.40 -30.24
N GLY A 290 -14.90 4.48 -29.89
CA GLY A 290 -14.56 4.78 -28.51
C GLY A 290 -15.79 5.15 -27.66
N LEU A 291 -16.73 5.92 -28.22
CA LEU A 291 -17.98 6.29 -27.56
C LEU A 291 -18.85 5.05 -27.32
N THR A 292 -19.06 4.22 -28.35
CA THR A 292 -19.80 2.96 -28.21
C THR A 292 -19.18 2.08 -27.11
N TYR A 293 -17.85 1.91 -27.12
CA TYR A 293 -17.17 1.14 -26.09
C TYR A 293 -17.43 1.71 -24.67
N TYR A 294 -17.33 3.04 -24.52
CA TYR A 294 -17.55 3.71 -23.23
C TYR A 294 -18.98 3.55 -22.72
N GLU A 295 -19.97 3.71 -23.59
CA GLU A 295 -21.39 3.58 -23.23
C GLU A 295 -21.77 2.14 -22.84
N GLU A 296 -21.22 1.14 -23.56
CA GLU A 296 -21.52 -0.27 -23.33
C GLU A 296 -20.77 -0.90 -22.14
N ASN A 297 -19.56 -0.41 -21.82
CA ASN A 297 -18.67 -1.11 -20.89
C ASN A 297 -18.32 -0.31 -19.63
N VAL A 298 -18.74 0.97 -19.48
CA VAL A 298 -18.38 1.78 -18.32
C VAL A 298 -19.62 2.20 -17.56
N GLU A 299 -19.87 1.53 -16.44
CA GLU A 299 -21.03 1.77 -15.57
C GLU A 299 -20.83 2.99 -14.64
N ASN A 300 -21.90 3.42 -13.98
CA ASN A 300 -21.88 4.57 -13.05
C ASN A 300 -20.83 4.47 -11.92
N PRO A 301 -20.62 3.32 -11.25
CA PRO A 301 -19.56 3.21 -10.24
C PRO A 301 -18.16 3.46 -10.81
N GLN A 302 -17.89 2.94 -12.01
CA GLN A 302 -16.62 3.11 -12.70
C GLN A 302 -16.40 4.55 -13.17
N ARG A 303 -17.46 5.23 -13.66
CA ARG A 303 -17.41 6.67 -13.98
C ARG A 303 -17.07 7.51 -12.76
N LYS A 304 -17.64 7.20 -11.60
CA LYS A 304 -17.29 7.86 -10.33
C LYS A 304 -15.83 7.60 -9.95
N TYR A 305 -15.35 6.38 -10.11
CA TYR A 305 -13.94 6.05 -9.87
C TYR A 305 -13.01 6.89 -10.76
N LEU A 306 -13.27 6.96 -12.07
CA LEU A 306 -12.48 7.79 -12.99
C LEU A 306 -12.45 9.26 -12.57
N ALA A 307 -13.58 9.81 -12.12
CA ALA A 307 -13.69 11.21 -11.68
C ALA A 307 -12.88 11.50 -10.40
N THR A 308 -12.54 10.49 -9.58
CA THR A 308 -11.65 10.67 -8.41
C THR A 308 -10.18 10.82 -8.78
N LEU A 309 -9.79 10.44 -10.00
CA LEU A 309 -8.43 10.50 -10.54
C LEU A 309 -7.39 9.85 -9.60
N PRO A 310 -7.57 8.59 -9.20
CA PRO A 310 -6.73 7.97 -8.18
C PRO A 310 -5.33 7.62 -8.69
N ASP A 311 -5.19 7.32 -9.99
CA ASP A 311 -3.96 6.84 -10.64
C ASP A 311 -3.80 7.39 -12.07
N ALA A 312 -2.68 7.08 -12.71
CA ALA A 312 -2.38 7.55 -14.06
C ALA A 312 -3.29 6.94 -15.15
N PRO A 313 -3.65 5.65 -15.13
CA PRO A 313 -4.65 5.09 -16.05
C PRO A 313 -6.01 5.80 -15.95
N ALA A 314 -6.50 6.06 -14.73
CA ALA A 314 -7.76 6.78 -14.53
C ALA A 314 -7.68 8.24 -15.02
N LEU A 315 -6.57 8.93 -14.75
CA LEU A 315 -6.32 10.28 -15.28
C LEU A 315 -6.39 10.31 -16.81
N ARG A 316 -5.70 9.39 -17.50
CA ARG A 316 -5.72 9.34 -18.98
C ARG A 316 -7.10 9.01 -19.51
N SER A 317 -7.79 8.06 -18.90
CA SER A 317 -9.16 7.70 -19.27
C SER A 317 -10.11 8.88 -19.12
N TYR A 318 -10.05 9.57 -18.00
CA TYR A 318 -10.87 10.75 -17.76
C TYR A 318 -10.57 11.88 -18.77
N LEU A 319 -9.29 12.16 -19.04
CA LEU A 319 -8.88 13.15 -20.04
C LEU A 319 -9.40 12.79 -21.45
N LEU A 320 -9.36 11.52 -21.83
CA LEU A 320 -9.88 11.06 -23.13
C LEU A 320 -11.41 11.11 -23.18
N VAL A 321 -12.10 10.77 -22.10
CA VAL A 321 -13.55 10.92 -22.02
C VAL A 321 -13.95 12.39 -22.13
N ALA A 322 -13.42 13.24 -21.27
CA ALA A 322 -13.71 14.68 -21.27
C ALA A 322 -13.31 15.38 -22.56
N GLY A 323 -12.08 15.12 -23.04
CA GLY A 323 -11.51 15.84 -24.19
C GLY A 323 -11.89 15.28 -25.56
N VAL A 324 -12.11 13.95 -25.69
CA VAL A 324 -12.38 13.31 -26.99
C VAL A 324 -13.88 12.99 -27.17
N LEU A 325 -14.53 12.44 -26.13
CA LEU A 325 -15.92 12.02 -26.24
C LEU A 325 -16.88 13.17 -25.94
N GLU A 326 -16.70 13.87 -24.82
CA GLU A 326 -17.62 14.91 -24.33
C GLU A 326 -17.30 16.31 -24.91
N GLY A 327 -16.04 16.56 -25.28
CA GLY A 327 -15.62 17.88 -25.81
C GLY A 327 -15.65 18.98 -24.75
N SER A 328 -15.32 18.67 -23.50
CA SER A 328 -15.32 19.60 -22.36
C SER A 328 -13.91 20.12 -22.04
N GLU A 329 -13.61 21.37 -22.42
CA GLU A 329 -12.34 22.04 -22.09
C GLU A 329 -12.17 22.22 -20.58
N THR A 330 -13.26 22.54 -19.85
CA THR A 330 -13.27 22.76 -18.41
C THR A 330 -12.88 21.48 -17.66
N GLU A 331 -13.50 20.34 -17.96
CA GLU A 331 -13.20 19.06 -17.30
C GLU A 331 -11.80 18.56 -17.67
N THR A 332 -11.37 18.80 -18.91
CA THR A 332 -10.00 18.47 -19.34
C THR A 332 -8.98 19.27 -18.53
N ASN A 333 -9.16 20.57 -18.36
CA ASN A 333 -8.26 21.42 -17.56
C ASN A 333 -8.30 21.07 -16.07
N TYR A 334 -9.47 20.73 -15.52
CA TYR A 334 -9.60 20.22 -14.16
C TYR A 334 -8.72 18.98 -13.90
N ALA A 335 -8.71 18.02 -14.83
CA ALA A 335 -7.86 16.84 -14.72
C ALA A 335 -6.37 17.16 -14.90
N LEU A 336 -6.03 18.06 -15.83
CA LEU A 336 -4.65 18.47 -16.08
C LEU A 336 -4.01 19.18 -14.88
N GLU A 337 -4.76 19.99 -14.14
CA GLU A 337 -4.28 20.62 -12.91
C GLU A 337 -3.85 19.61 -11.83
N ARG A 338 -4.42 18.41 -11.86
CA ARG A 338 -4.10 17.32 -10.92
C ARG A 338 -3.00 16.40 -11.41
N ALA A 339 -2.73 16.40 -12.71
CA ALA A 339 -1.76 15.51 -13.33
C ALA A 339 -0.38 15.52 -12.66
N PRO A 340 0.23 16.66 -12.26
CA PRO A 340 1.54 16.65 -11.61
C PRO A 340 1.56 15.90 -10.29
N LYS A 341 0.48 15.98 -9.49
CA LYS A 341 0.34 15.27 -8.21
C LYS A 341 0.20 13.77 -8.43
N ILE A 342 -0.60 13.37 -9.42
CA ILE A 342 -0.84 11.96 -9.76
C ILE A 342 0.45 11.35 -10.31
N MET A 343 1.10 12.01 -11.27
CA MET A 343 2.32 11.53 -11.90
C MET A 343 3.52 11.45 -10.93
N LYS A 344 3.52 12.23 -9.86
CA LYS A 344 4.53 12.11 -8.80
C LYS A 344 4.44 10.78 -8.04
N ASN A 345 3.24 10.21 -7.93
CA ASN A 345 2.98 8.96 -7.23
C ASN A 345 3.14 7.72 -8.13
N VAL A 346 3.35 7.89 -9.43
CA VAL A 346 3.60 6.77 -10.35
C VAL A 346 4.93 6.09 -10.00
N PRO A 347 4.94 4.75 -9.86
CA PRO A 347 6.18 3.99 -9.65
C PRO A 347 7.23 4.29 -10.74
N GLU A 348 8.49 4.40 -10.37
CA GLU A 348 9.57 4.72 -11.32
C GLU A 348 9.62 3.72 -12.50
N SER A 349 9.26 2.46 -12.26
CA SER A 349 9.15 1.41 -13.29
C SER A 349 8.15 1.73 -14.41
N ARG A 350 7.11 2.51 -14.12
CA ARG A 350 6.01 2.83 -15.03
C ARG A 350 6.07 4.25 -15.56
N LYS A 351 6.84 5.12 -14.92
CA LYS A 351 6.81 6.57 -15.10
C LYS A 351 7.08 7.02 -16.54
N VAL A 352 8.13 6.52 -17.16
CA VAL A 352 8.49 6.86 -18.54
C VAL A 352 7.36 6.49 -19.52
N ILE A 353 6.72 5.35 -19.29
CA ILE A 353 5.63 4.87 -20.15
C ILE A 353 4.38 5.71 -19.91
N GLU A 354 4.06 6.02 -18.64
CA GLU A 354 2.91 6.85 -18.29
C GLU A 354 3.06 8.29 -18.81
N GLU A 355 4.25 8.88 -18.75
CA GLU A 355 4.52 10.20 -19.33
C GLU A 355 4.33 10.19 -20.85
N LYS A 356 4.80 9.12 -21.53
CA LYS A 356 4.58 8.94 -22.97
C LYS A 356 3.10 8.81 -23.32
N LEU A 357 2.34 8.00 -22.57
CA LEU A 357 0.91 7.81 -22.79
C LEU A 357 0.10 9.08 -22.52
N LEU A 358 0.47 9.82 -21.49
CA LEU A 358 -0.13 11.13 -21.20
C LEU A 358 0.15 12.12 -22.35
N GLY A 359 1.38 12.14 -22.87
CA GLY A 359 1.75 12.95 -24.04
C GLY A 359 0.90 12.61 -25.27
N LEU A 360 0.70 11.32 -25.58
CA LEU A 360 -0.18 10.87 -26.66
C LEU A 360 -1.65 11.27 -26.43
N THR A 361 -2.13 11.19 -25.18
CA THR A 361 -3.46 11.65 -24.79
C THR A 361 -3.65 13.14 -25.08
N LEU A 362 -2.70 13.97 -24.65
CA LEU A 362 -2.74 15.41 -24.90
C LEU A 362 -2.63 15.76 -26.38
N GLN A 363 -1.77 15.05 -27.12
CA GLN A 363 -1.66 15.24 -28.57
C GLN A 363 -2.98 14.94 -29.28
N ARG A 364 -3.69 13.87 -28.90
CA ARG A 364 -4.99 13.51 -29.45
C ARG A 364 -6.04 14.60 -29.18
N ILE A 365 -6.11 15.11 -27.93
CA ILE A 365 -7.05 16.17 -27.56
C ILE A 365 -6.74 17.46 -28.34
N LYS A 366 -5.47 17.88 -28.41
CA LYS A 366 -5.05 19.07 -29.17
C LYS A 366 -5.34 18.95 -30.67
N THR A 367 -5.22 17.76 -31.23
CA THR A 367 -5.56 17.52 -32.64
C THR A 367 -7.05 17.71 -32.91
N LEU A 368 -7.92 17.31 -31.98
CA LEU A 368 -9.37 17.49 -32.09
C LEU A 368 -9.82 18.92 -31.77
N HIS A 369 -9.14 19.57 -30.84
CA HIS A 369 -9.50 20.88 -30.32
C HIS A 369 -8.28 21.84 -30.34
N PRO A 370 -7.81 22.28 -31.53
CA PRO A 370 -6.58 23.07 -31.65
C PRO A 370 -6.68 24.46 -31.01
N THR A 371 -7.89 24.95 -30.74
CA THR A 371 -8.14 26.28 -30.15
C THR A 371 -8.22 26.27 -28.63
N TRP A 372 -8.24 25.09 -27.99
CA TRP A 372 -8.34 25.00 -26.53
C TRP A 372 -7.05 25.47 -25.86
N LYS A 373 -7.23 26.21 -24.75
CA LYS A 373 -6.15 26.62 -23.87
C LYS A 373 -5.97 25.62 -22.77
N LEU A 374 -5.20 24.57 -23.06
CA LEU A 374 -4.90 23.53 -22.07
C LEU A 374 -3.84 24.00 -21.09
N VAL A 375 -4.04 23.68 -19.81
CA VAL A 375 -3.07 23.94 -18.74
C VAL A 375 -1.75 23.23 -19.07
N ASN A 376 -0.63 24.00 -19.02
CA ASN A 376 0.69 23.43 -19.27
C ASN A 376 1.20 22.72 -18.01
N VAL A 377 1.26 21.38 -18.11
CA VAL A 377 1.68 20.50 -17.01
C VAL A 377 3.16 20.72 -16.65
N GLU A 378 3.99 21.19 -17.60
CA GLU A 378 5.44 21.39 -17.41
C GLU A 378 5.74 22.69 -16.66
N GLU A 379 5.06 23.78 -16.96
CA GLU A 379 5.25 25.07 -16.28
C GLU A 379 4.92 25.00 -14.79
N LYS A 380 3.88 24.25 -14.40
CA LYS A 380 3.55 24.03 -12.98
C LYS A 380 4.53 23.14 -12.21
N LYS A 381 5.37 22.36 -12.89
CA LYS A 381 6.47 21.62 -12.23
C LYS A 381 7.60 22.57 -11.83
N GLU A 382 7.90 23.57 -12.65
CA GLU A 382 8.97 24.55 -12.39
C GLU A 382 8.57 25.55 -11.31
N GLU A 383 7.33 26.04 -11.29
CA GLU A 383 6.84 26.94 -10.23
C GLU A 383 6.88 26.31 -8.83
N LYS A 384 6.48 25.01 -8.71
CA LYS A 384 6.53 24.30 -7.43
C LYS A 384 7.91 23.79 -7.02
N ALA A 385 8.90 23.81 -7.89
CA ALA A 385 10.29 23.51 -7.55
C ALA A 385 11.06 24.78 -7.14
N ALA A 386 10.48 25.96 -7.39
CA ALA A 386 11.03 27.26 -7.03
C ALA A 386 10.45 27.83 -5.70
N GLU A 387 9.37 27.28 -5.19
CA GLU A 387 8.82 27.48 -3.83
C GLU A 387 9.38 26.44 -2.84
#